data_c4623480d02adbfeaa228dd8390c13f3
#
_entry.id   c4623480d02adbfeaa228dd8390c13f3
#
_cell.length_a   1.000
_cell.length_b   1.000
_cell.length_c   1.000
_cell.angle_alpha   90.00
_cell.angle_beta   90.00
_cell.angle_gamma   90.00
#
_symmetry.space_group_name_H-M   'P 1'
#
loop_
_entity.id
_entity.type
_entity.pdbx_description
1 polymer ?
#
loop_
_entity_poly.entity_id
_entity_poly.type
_entity_poly.pdbx_seq_one_letter_code
_entity_poly.pdbx_strand_id
1 'polypeptide(L)'
;MLNTTDYLIIALYFLIILVVGVLTGRKQDREEFLISGRKLKSLQATTTIFSSRIGAAILLTYTALVYMYGLGALWYFIGSVFGLFLFYFFGVKVKKMADEENFYTLPDFFFFLKGKFAGYLATLITIIITFGWVVLNFTAGAKLIAEYTPISYDFSVIIVGVIILLYLLAGGFDAVVKTDIIQTIGIFLLFVLMIYLLITTDTKPGLDFMDLFSLPAMQIISFFLAGFFIPMASPELWQRVYAIENKKHFRRSLFLSSLFYLIIGFILLLIGLVIREDIPDIAADTSLIVGFSMLLPAGLAGLSVVIIYSSVSSSADTYLFTTSASVTQDFLEKTGFAKKKENLRLVMRYSMLGLMILGITMALILRDIVDATFFFVSLTMSLGFVTLAIWIYPRLNRHSVNLSIFACLIGVIIPAIIVGISESLIIYAWGFCIAGILIGILINYIRPARL
;
A
#
# COMPACT_ATOMS: atom_id res chain seq x y z
N MET A 1 23.76 -3.81 18.49
CA MET A 1 24.38 -2.81 17.59
C MET A 1 24.96 -3.53 16.37
N LEU A 2 24.82 -2.93 15.20
CA LEU A 2 25.37 -3.47 13.95
C LEU A 2 26.91 -3.53 13.99
N ASN A 3 27.46 -4.59 13.41
CA ASN A 3 28.90 -4.76 13.24
C ASN A 3 29.35 -4.33 11.82
N THR A 4 30.65 -4.35 11.54
CA THR A 4 31.20 -3.95 10.22
C THR A 4 30.63 -4.80 9.07
N THR A 5 30.39 -6.09 9.29
CA THR A 5 29.81 -6.99 8.28
C THR A 5 28.36 -6.59 7.95
N ASP A 6 27.57 -6.20 8.96
CA ASP A 6 26.22 -5.73 8.79
C ASP A 6 26.15 -4.47 7.92
N TYR A 7 27.03 -3.49 8.19
CA TYR A 7 27.13 -2.28 7.36
C TYR A 7 27.53 -2.59 5.91
N LEU A 8 28.42 -3.55 5.69
CA LEU A 8 28.79 -3.99 4.34
C LEU A 8 27.62 -4.64 3.60
N ILE A 9 26.84 -5.47 4.27
CA ILE A 9 25.64 -6.11 3.68
C ILE A 9 24.61 -5.05 3.31
N ILE A 10 24.36 -4.07 4.18
CA ILE A 10 23.45 -2.95 3.93
C ILE A 10 23.93 -2.11 2.74
N ALA A 11 25.21 -1.75 2.71
CA ALA A 11 25.78 -0.96 1.62
C ALA A 11 25.72 -1.71 0.27
N LEU A 12 26.02 -3.01 0.26
CA LEU A 12 25.92 -3.84 -0.94
C LEU A 12 24.49 -3.92 -1.48
N TYR A 13 23.51 -4.08 -0.60
CA TYR A 13 22.10 -4.07 -0.98
C TYR A 13 21.72 -2.76 -1.68
N PHE A 14 22.05 -1.61 -1.09
CA PHE A 14 21.74 -0.31 -1.68
C PHE A 14 22.44 -0.10 -3.02
N LEU A 15 23.70 -0.54 -3.13
CA LEU A 15 24.45 -0.47 -4.39
C LEU A 15 23.76 -1.28 -5.49
N ILE A 16 23.29 -2.50 -5.17
CA ILE A 16 22.60 -3.38 -6.14
C ILE A 16 21.31 -2.71 -6.62
N ILE A 17 20.49 -2.20 -5.70
CA ILE A 17 19.22 -1.53 -6.05
C ILE A 17 19.46 -0.29 -6.91
N LEU A 18 20.45 0.53 -6.55
CA LEU A 18 20.83 1.73 -7.31
C LEU A 18 21.29 1.36 -8.74
N VAL A 19 22.17 0.38 -8.86
CA VAL A 19 22.69 -0.09 -10.17
C VAL A 19 21.55 -0.62 -11.04
N VAL A 20 20.65 -1.44 -10.50
CA VAL A 20 19.49 -1.96 -11.24
C VAL A 20 18.57 -0.81 -11.68
N GLY A 21 18.27 0.15 -10.81
CA GLY A 21 17.46 1.31 -11.14
C GLY A 21 18.07 2.15 -12.29
N VAL A 22 19.35 2.46 -12.19
CA VAL A 22 20.08 3.27 -13.21
C VAL A 22 20.18 2.53 -14.56
N LEU A 23 20.52 1.24 -14.55
CA LEU A 23 20.65 0.45 -15.78
C LEU A 23 19.32 0.25 -16.51
N THR A 24 18.20 0.29 -15.81
CA THR A 24 16.87 0.10 -16.40
C THR A 24 16.36 1.32 -17.16
N GLY A 25 16.77 2.53 -16.80
CA GLY A 25 16.19 3.79 -17.26
C GLY A 25 16.46 4.20 -18.71
N ARG A 26 17.01 3.33 -19.55
CA ARG A 26 17.42 3.68 -20.92
C ARG A 26 16.27 3.54 -21.92
N LYS A 27 15.98 4.62 -22.67
CA LYS A 27 15.10 4.67 -23.87
C LYS A 27 13.74 3.96 -23.73
N GLN A 28 12.91 4.39 -22.80
CA GLN A 28 11.52 3.94 -22.67
C GLN A 28 10.57 4.92 -23.37
N ASP A 29 9.53 4.41 -24.04
CA ASP A 29 8.39 5.22 -24.46
C ASP A 29 7.45 5.51 -23.27
N ARG A 30 6.33 6.20 -23.53
CA ARG A 30 5.35 6.56 -22.49
C ARG A 30 4.75 5.33 -21.82
N GLU A 31 4.34 4.34 -22.60
CA GLU A 31 3.67 3.15 -22.10
C GLU A 31 4.62 2.23 -21.34
N GLU A 32 5.85 2.10 -21.85
CA GLU A 32 6.91 1.38 -21.14
C GLU A 32 7.23 2.05 -19.80
N PHE A 33 7.30 3.40 -19.78
CA PHE A 33 7.61 4.13 -18.56
C PHE A 33 6.49 4.03 -17.51
N LEU A 34 5.21 4.05 -17.91
CA LEU A 34 4.07 4.04 -16.97
C LEU A 34 3.65 2.64 -16.53
N ILE A 35 3.71 1.64 -17.41
CA ILE A 35 3.16 0.29 -17.17
C ILE A 35 3.97 -0.83 -17.87
N SER A 36 5.27 -0.67 -18.07
CA SER A 36 6.14 -1.68 -18.74
C SER A 36 5.58 -2.18 -20.08
N GLY A 37 4.90 -1.33 -20.85
CA GLY A 37 4.37 -1.66 -22.18
C GLY A 37 3.35 -2.81 -22.18
N ARG A 38 2.66 -3.09 -21.09
CA ARG A 38 1.71 -4.21 -20.93
C ARG A 38 2.31 -5.59 -21.21
N LYS A 39 3.60 -5.79 -20.85
CA LYS A 39 4.36 -7.01 -21.20
C LYS A 39 4.70 -7.87 -19.97
N LEU A 40 4.18 -7.56 -18.78
CA LEU A 40 4.52 -8.32 -17.57
C LEU A 40 3.98 -9.73 -17.63
N LYS A 41 4.90 -10.70 -17.50
CA LYS A 41 4.59 -12.13 -17.39
C LYS A 41 4.37 -12.54 -15.93
N SER A 42 3.89 -13.77 -15.74
CA SER A 42 3.45 -14.25 -14.41
C SER A 42 4.49 -14.04 -13.31
N LEU A 43 5.78 -14.29 -13.54
CA LEU A 43 6.80 -14.15 -12.50
C LEU A 43 6.96 -12.68 -12.09
N GLN A 44 7.20 -11.80 -13.04
CA GLN A 44 7.35 -10.37 -12.80
C GLN A 44 6.10 -9.78 -12.12
N ALA A 45 4.91 -10.12 -12.63
CA ALA A 45 3.66 -9.66 -12.07
C ALA A 45 3.42 -10.22 -10.64
N THR A 46 3.78 -11.49 -10.39
CA THR A 46 3.66 -12.07 -9.03
C THR A 46 4.57 -11.34 -8.05
N THR A 47 5.85 -11.17 -8.38
CA THR A 47 6.82 -10.53 -7.49
C THR A 47 6.44 -9.09 -7.21
N THR A 48 6.11 -8.29 -8.24
CA THR A 48 5.77 -6.88 -8.05
C THR A 48 4.43 -6.67 -7.33
N ILE A 49 3.39 -7.50 -7.57
CA ILE A 49 2.14 -7.45 -6.80
C ILE A 49 2.37 -7.84 -5.33
N PHE A 50 3.18 -8.87 -5.10
CA PHE A 50 3.44 -9.37 -3.76
C PHE A 50 4.28 -8.38 -2.95
N SER A 51 5.47 -7.99 -3.45
CA SER A 51 6.40 -7.13 -2.71
C SER A 51 5.82 -5.76 -2.40
N SER A 52 5.10 -5.15 -3.35
CA SER A 52 4.47 -3.84 -3.14
C SER A 52 3.37 -3.83 -2.07
N ARG A 53 2.81 -4.98 -1.73
CA ARG A 53 1.80 -5.10 -0.67
C ARG A 53 2.40 -5.36 0.71
N ILE A 54 3.65 -5.84 0.78
CA ILE A 54 4.36 -6.13 2.03
C ILE A 54 5.21 -4.92 2.42
N GLY A 55 4.57 -3.83 2.73
CA GLY A 55 5.23 -2.60 3.20
C GLY A 55 4.98 -2.33 4.68
N ALA A 56 5.16 -1.08 5.09
CA ALA A 56 4.97 -0.64 6.48
C ALA A 56 3.60 -1.04 7.05
N ALA A 57 2.53 -0.88 6.28
CA ALA A 57 1.18 -1.21 6.72
C ALA A 57 0.99 -2.70 7.07
N ILE A 58 1.64 -3.61 6.34
CA ILE A 58 1.53 -5.04 6.64
C ILE A 58 2.57 -5.48 7.64
N LEU A 59 3.83 -5.11 7.47
CA LEU A 59 4.87 -5.53 8.40
C LEU A 59 4.71 -4.91 9.78
N LEU A 60 4.54 -3.60 9.85
CA LEU A 60 4.54 -2.90 11.14
C LEU A 60 3.13 -2.74 11.70
N THR A 61 2.17 -2.20 10.93
CA THR A 61 0.82 -1.97 11.48
C THR A 61 0.11 -3.28 11.80
N TYR A 62 0.16 -4.29 10.90
CA TYR A 62 -0.52 -5.55 11.22
C TYR A 62 0.12 -6.25 12.40
N THR A 63 1.47 -6.27 12.50
CA THR A 63 2.15 -6.82 13.69
C THR A 63 1.81 -6.02 14.94
N ALA A 64 1.70 -4.69 14.85
CA ALA A 64 1.25 -3.84 15.95
C ALA A 64 -0.18 -4.19 16.40
N LEU A 65 -1.10 -4.40 15.45
CA LEU A 65 -2.47 -4.83 15.77
C LEU A 65 -2.49 -6.20 16.45
N VAL A 66 -1.66 -7.14 16.00
CA VAL A 66 -1.51 -8.44 16.66
C VAL A 66 -0.94 -8.27 18.07
N TYR A 67 0.08 -7.43 18.23
CA TYR A 67 0.67 -7.10 19.52
C TYR A 67 -0.38 -6.50 20.50
N MET A 68 -1.25 -5.62 20.01
CA MET A 68 -2.31 -4.96 20.81
C MET A 68 -3.50 -5.87 21.09
N TYR A 69 -3.97 -6.61 20.09
CA TYR A 69 -5.28 -7.26 20.08
C TYR A 69 -5.23 -8.80 19.92
N GLY A 70 -4.04 -9.37 19.86
CA GLY A 70 -3.88 -10.82 19.70
C GLY A 70 -4.53 -11.35 18.42
N LEU A 71 -5.19 -12.52 18.53
CA LEU A 71 -5.84 -13.19 17.39
C LEU A 71 -6.99 -12.38 16.77
N GLY A 72 -7.59 -11.45 17.53
CA GLY A 72 -8.62 -10.55 17.03
C GLY A 72 -8.16 -9.69 15.82
N ALA A 73 -6.86 -9.36 15.72
CA ALA A 73 -6.30 -8.66 14.57
C ALA A 73 -6.40 -9.45 13.25
N LEU A 74 -6.60 -10.77 13.30
CA LEU A 74 -6.74 -11.63 12.12
C LEU A 74 -7.92 -11.23 11.24
N TRP A 75 -8.95 -10.57 11.78
CA TRP A 75 -10.09 -10.08 11.00
C TRP A 75 -9.69 -9.12 9.87
N TYR A 76 -8.65 -8.32 10.06
CA TYR A 76 -8.09 -7.50 8.97
C TYR A 76 -7.59 -8.38 7.81
N PHE A 77 -6.89 -9.47 8.14
CA PHE A 77 -6.34 -10.39 7.15
C PHE A 77 -7.43 -11.22 6.46
N ILE A 78 -8.41 -11.67 7.21
CA ILE A 78 -9.61 -12.36 6.67
C ILE A 78 -10.30 -11.45 5.65
N GLY A 79 -10.55 -10.18 6.01
CA GLY A 79 -11.11 -9.20 5.08
C GLY A 79 -10.27 -9.04 3.81
N SER A 80 -8.95 -8.92 3.94
CA SER A 80 -8.02 -8.78 2.80
C SER A 80 -8.09 -9.97 1.84
N VAL A 81 -8.20 -11.18 2.37
CA VAL A 81 -8.33 -12.40 1.56
C VAL A 81 -9.64 -12.41 0.77
N PHE A 82 -10.75 -12.09 1.43
CA PHE A 82 -12.04 -11.98 0.76
C PHE A 82 -12.02 -10.88 -0.32
N GLY A 83 -11.41 -9.73 -0.03
CA GLY A 83 -11.24 -8.65 -1.00
C GLY A 83 -10.40 -9.06 -2.22
N LEU A 84 -9.27 -9.75 -2.02
CA LEU A 84 -8.44 -10.28 -3.11
C LEU A 84 -9.16 -11.35 -3.93
N PHE A 85 -9.89 -12.25 -3.26
CA PHE A 85 -10.72 -13.25 -3.94
C PHE A 85 -11.76 -12.60 -4.83
N LEU A 86 -12.45 -11.60 -4.33
CA LEU A 86 -13.42 -10.85 -5.11
C LEU A 86 -12.76 -10.11 -6.28
N PHE A 87 -11.62 -9.47 -6.03
CA PHE A 87 -10.84 -8.78 -7.06
C PHE A 87 -10.31 -9.73 -8.15
N TYR A 88 -10.05 -10.99 -7.84
CA TYR A 88 -9.65 -12.00 -8.83
C TYR A 88 -10.67 -12.14 -9.97
N PHE A 89 -11.96 -12.05 -9.66
CA PHE A 89 -13.02 -12.11 -10.66
C PHE A 89 -13.24 -10.76 -11.34
N PHE A 90 -13.28 -9.70 -10.57
CA PHE A 90 -13.49 -8.35 -11.04
C PHE A 90 -12.32 -7.86 -11.90
N GLY A 91 -11.11 -8.10 -11.49
CA GLY A 91 -9.89 -7.63 -12.15
C GLY A 91 -9.73 -8.14 -13.59
N VAL A 92 -10.34 -9.28 -13.95
CA VAL A 92 -10.38 -9.75 -15.37
C VAL A 92 -11.15 -8.77 -16.26
N LYS A 93 -12.28 -8.22 -15.77
CA LYS A 93 -13.07 -7.22 -16.50
C LYS A 93 -12.33 -5.90 -16.57
N VAL A 94 -11.71 -5.50 -15.46
CA VAL A 94 -10.88 -4.30 -15.38
C VAL A 94 -9.72 -4.37 -16.36
N LYS A 95 -8.99 -5.49 -16.42
CA LYS A 95 -7.89 -5.71 -17.36
C LYS A 95 -8.33 -5.58 -18.81
N LYS A 96 -9.46 -6.23 -19.16
CA LYS A 96 -10.00 -6.14 -20.52
C LYS A 96 -10.34 -4.69 -20.88
N MET A 97 -11.05 -3.98 -20.02
CA MET A 97 -11.42 -2.58 -20.21
C MET A 97 -10.17 -1.68 -20.34
N ALA A 98 -9.15 -1.92 -19.52
CA ALA A 98 -7.91 -1.16 -19.55
C ALA A 98 -7.11 -1.35 -20.84
N ASP A 99 -7.17 -2.54 -21.45
CA ASP A 99 -6.53 -2.82 -22.73
C ASP A 99 -7.26 -2.17 -23.89
N GLU A 100 -8.60 -2.14 -23.86
CA GLU A 100 -9.44 -1.54 -24.88
C GLU A 100 -9.39 0.00 -24.85
N GLU A 101 -9.36 0.60 -23.65
CA GLU A 101 -9.49 2.04 -23.43
C GLU A 101 -8.16 2.73 -23.03
N ASN A 102 -7.05 1.99 -23.02
CA ASN A 102 -5.71 2.48 -22.69
C ASN A 102 -5.62 3.14 -21.30
N PHE A 103 -6.12 2.45 -20.25
CA PHE A 103 -5.98 2.92 -18.87
C PHE A 103 -4.53 2.74 -18.37
N TYR A 104 -4.06 3.70 -17.58
CA TYR A 104 -2.74 3.71 -16.94
C TYR A 104 -2.84 3.79 -15.42
N THR A 105 -3.90 4.44 -14.91
CA THR A 105 -4.12 4.71 -13.49
C THR A 105 -5.51 4.27 -13.05
N LEU A 106 -5.73 4.08 -11.74
CA LEU A 106 -7.06 3.77 -11.21
C LEU A 106 -8.10 4.86 -11.54
N PRO A 107 -7.79 6.18 -11.48
CA PRO A 107 -8.72 7.22 -11.88
C PRO A 107 -9.25 7.11 -13.31
N ASP A 108 -8.51 6.52 -14.26
CA ASP A 108 -8.97 6.32 -15.64
C ASP A 108 -10.28 5.53 -15.69
N PHE A 109 -10.45 4.53 -14.82
CA PHE A 109 -11.69 3.77 -14.68
C PHE A 109 -12.89 4.66 -14.33
N PHE A 110 -12.70 5.63 -13.43
CA PHE A 110 -13.76 6.55 -13.02
C PHE A 110 -14.02 7.61 -14.10
N PHE A 111 -12.98 8.13 -14.74
CA PHE A 111 -13.14 9.05 -15.89
C PHE A 111 -13.98 8.43 -17.00
N PHE A 112 -13.69 7.17 -17.32
CA PHE A 112 -14.37 6.44 -18.38
C PHE A 112 -15.84 6.12 -18.03
N LEU A 113 -16.07 5.53 -16.85
CA LEU A 113 -17.41 5.03 -16.49
C LEU A 113 -18.35 6.11 -15.95
N LYS A 114 -17.85 7.13 -15.27
CA LYS A 114 -18.66 8.07 -14.48
C LYS A 114 -18.40 9.56 -14.84
N GLY A 115 -17.47 9.80 -15.76
CA GLY A 115 -17.19 11.12 -16.31
C GLY A 115 -16.18 11.93 -15.52
N LYS A 116 -15.94 13.18 -15.98
CA LYS A 116 -14.83 14.01 -15.51
C LYS A 116 -14.83 14.28 -14.01
N PHE A 117 -15.98 14.59 -13.42
CA PHE A 117 -16.04 14.95 -12.01
C PHE A 117 -15.70 13.77 -11.11
N ALA A 118 -16.25 12.57 -11.37
CA ALA A 118 -15.89 11.35 -10.66
C ALA A 118 -14.41 11.01 -10.84
N GLY A 119 -13.88 11.19 -12.04
CA GLY A 119 -12.47 10.99 -12.32
C GLY A 119 -11.55 11.92 -11.51
N TYR A 120 -11.86 13.22 -11.42
CA TYR A 120 -11.06 14.16 -10.63
C TYR A 120 -11.18 13.89 -9.12
N LEU A 121 -12.35 13.49 -8.60
CA LEU A 121 -12.50 13.07 -7.23
C LEU A 121 -11.64 11.81 -6.95
N ALA A 122 -11.70 10.83 -7.84
CA ALA A 122 -10.88 9.63 -7.73
C ALA A 122 -9.39 9.96 -7.79
N THR A 123 -8.98 10.92 -8.64
CA THR A 123 -7.59 11.40 -8.71
C THR A 123 -7.14 12.01 -7.40
N LEU A 124 -7.94 12.91 -6.83
CA LEU A 124 -7.64 13.55 -5.54
C LEU A 124 -7.44 12.52 -4.44
N ILE A 125 -8.39 11.59 -4.30
CA ILE A 125 -8.31 10.52 -3.30
C ILE A 125 -7.09 9.62 -3.56
N THR A 126 -6.85 9.22 -4.81
CA THR A 126 -5.69 8.40 -5.19
C THR A 126 -4.38 9.08 -4.78
N ILE A 127 -4.22 10.39 -5.06
CA ILE A 127 -3.02 11.14 -4.68
C ILE A 127 -2.87 11.16 -3.15
N ILE A 128 -3.93 11.45 -2.40
CA ILE A 128 -3.87 11.54 -0.95
C ILE A 128 -3.51 10.19 -0.32
N ILE A 129 -4.18 9.11 -0.70
CA ILE A 129 -3.93 7.79 -0.10
C ILE A 129 -2.55 7.24 -0.48
N THR A 130 -2.14 7.33 -1.75
CA THR A 130 -0.83 6.82 -2.17
C THR A 130 0.31 7.65 -1.60
N PHE A 131 0.14 8.97 -1.50
CA PHE A 131 1.08 9.85 -0.80
C PHE A 131 1.17 9.51 0.69
N GLY A 132 0.05 9.25 1.35
CA GLY A 132 0.03 8.79 2.73
C GLY A 132 0.83 7.50 2.94
N TRP A 133 0.68 6.54 2.02
CA TRP A 133 1.49 5.31 2.03
C TRP A 133 2.99 5.58 1.82
N VAL A 134 3.39 6.58 1.01
CA VAL A 134 4.80 7.02 0.92
C VAL A 134 5.31 7.47 2.27
N VAL A 135 4.56 8.37 2.94
CA VAL A 135 4.93 8.91 4.26
C VAL A 135 5.10 7.79 5.29
N LEU A 136 4.14 6.85 5.35
CA LEU A 136 4.20 5.71 6.27
C LEU A 136 5.43 4.82 6.04
N ASN A 137 5.78 4.55 4.79
CA ASN A 137 6.97 3.76 4.49
C ASN A 137 8.28 4.53 4.81
N PHE A 138 8.31 5.85 4.64
CA PHE A 138 9.46 6.66 5.09
C PHE A 138 9.60 6.64 6.61
N THR A 139 8.50 6.79 7.34
CA THR A 139 8.47 6.70 8.80
C THR A 139 8.94 5.32 9.27
N ALA A 140 8.47 4.25 8.65
CA ALA A 140 8.88 2.88 8.98
C ALA A 140 10.37 2.63 8.72
N GLY A 141 10.88 3.04 7.56
CA GLY A 141 12.30 2.93 7.23
C GLY A 141 13.18 3.75 8.18
N ALA A 142 12.72 4.94 8.58
CA ALA A 142 13.44 5.79 9.53
C ALA A 142 13.48 5.18 10.94
N LYS A 143 12.35 4.64 11.43
CA LYS A 143 12.31 3.93 12.72
C LYS A 143 13.24 2.71 12.72
N LEU A 144 13.28 1.98 11.60
CA LEU A 144 14.20 0.86 11.44
C LEU A 144 15.66 1.29 11.55
N ILE A 145 16.08 2.33 10.82
CA ILE A 145 17.45 2.83 10.87
C ILE A 145 17.80 3.35 12.28
N ALA A 146 16.91 4.11 12.89
CA ALA A 146 17.13 4.70 14.21
C ALA A 146 17.22 3.65 15.32
N GLU A 147 16.52 2.51 15.22
CA GLU A 147 16.61 1.40 16.19
C GLU A 147 17.97 0.69 16.14
N TYR A 148 18.49 0.45 14.94
CA TYR A 148 19.70 -0.35 14.76
C TYR A 148 21.00 0.45 14.67
N THR A 149 20.92 1.78 14.52
CA THR A 149 22.08 2.66 14.35
C THR A 149 22.02 3.87 15.27
N PRO A 150 23.15 4.56 15.54
CA PRO A 150 23.15 5.80 16.31
C PRO A 150 22.59 7.01 15.55
N ILE A 151 22.04 6.81 14.35
CA ILE A 151 21.48 7.88 13.50
C ILE A 151 20.11 8.28 14.06
N SER A 152 19.89 9.59 14.26
CA SER A 152 18.59 10.07 14.73
C SER A 152 17.49 9.80 13.72
N TYR A 153 16.24 9.69 14.20
CA TYR A 153 15.05 9.49 13.37
C TYR A 153 14.98 10.52 12.22
N ASP A 154 15.21 11.79 12.52
CA ASP A 154 15.06 12.87 11.53
C ASP A 154 16.08 12.73 10.37
N PHE A 155 17.33 12.39 10.67
CA PHE A 155 18.31 12.06 9.63
C PHE A 155 17.97 10.77 8.88
N SER A 156 17.44 9.79 9.56
CA SER A 156 17.02 8.51 8.96
C SER A 156 15.92 8.70 7.92
N VAL A 157 14.93 9.59 8.18
CA VAL A 157 13.89 9.94 7.19
C VAL A 157 14.50 10.48 5.90
N ILE A 158 15.50 11.38 6.02
CA ILE A 158 16.18 11.97 4.85
C ILE A 158 16.93 10.89 4.07
N ILE A 159 17.67 10.01 4.77
CA ILE A 159 18.42 8.91 4.15
C ILE A 159 17.49 8.00 3.36
N VAL A 160 16.39 7.55 3.96
CA VAL A 160 15.39 6.69 3.31
C VAL A 160 14.85 7.36 2.05
N GLY A 161 14.41 8.61 2.15
CA GLY A 161 13.86 9.36 1.03
C GLY A 161 14.86 9.52 -0.11
N VAL A 162 16.08 9.94 0.19
CA VAL A 162 17.12 10.17 -0.85
C VAL A 162 17.47 8.88 -1.57
N ILE A 163 17.64 7.75 -0.86
CA ILE A 163 17.95 6.46 -1.48
C ILE A 163 16.86 6.04 -2.47
N ILE A 164 15.59 6.13 -2.06
CA ILE A 164 14.46 5.75 -2.93
C ILE A 164 14.40 6.65 -4.16
N LEU A 165 14.59 7.95 -4.00
CA LEU A 165 14.54 8.91 -5.10
C LEU A 165 15.62 8.63 -6.16
N LEU A 166 16.84 8.33 -5.74
CA LEU A 166 17.97 8.17 -6.65
C LEU A 166 17.76 7.08 -7.69
N TYR A 167 17.28 5.90 -7.29
CA TYR A 167 17.07 4.83 -8.27
C TYR A 167 15.76 4.97 -9.04
N LEU A 168 14.72 5.56 -8.42
CA LEU A 168 13.41 5.72 -9.05
C LEU A 168 13.41 6.76 -10.17
N LEU A 169 14.12 7.89 -9.99
CA LEU A 169 14.27 8.92 -11.02
C LEU A 169 14.90 8.39 -12.32
N ALA A 170 15.75 7.36 -12.21
CA ALA A 170 16.46 6.81 -13.35
C ALA A 170 15.55 5.90 -14.20
N GLY A 171 14.75 5.01 -13.59
CA GLY A 171 14.22 3.83 -14.25
C GLY A 171 12.72 3.73 -14.50
N GLY A 172 11.89 4.59 -13.92
CA GLY A 172 10.43 4.52 -14.08
C GLY A 172 9.82 3.21 -13.56
N PHE A 173 8.65 2.80 -14.08
CA PHE A 173 7.95 1.59 -13.65
C PHE A 173 8.74 0.29 -13.86
N ASP A 174 9.51 0.21 -14.92
CA ASP A 174 10.37 -0.96 -15.18
C ASP A 174 11.47 -1.13 -14.11
N ALA A 175 11.99 -0.03 -13.55
CA ALA A 175 12.92 -0.11 -12.44
C ALA A 175 12.22 -0.66 -11.19
N VAL A 176 11.02 -0.16 -10.87
CA VAL A 176 10.21 -0.69 -9.77
C VAL A 176 10.01 -2.20 -9.92
N VAL A 177 9.56 -2.68 -11.09
CA VAL A 177 9.33 -4.12 -11.34
C VAL A 177 10.61 -4.95 -11.16
N LYS A 178 11.77 -4.45 -11.58
CA LYS A 178 13.05 -5.18 -11.48
C LYS A 178 13.61 -5.15 -10.06
N THR A 179 13.51 -4.03 -9.37
CA THR A 179 13.89 -3.94 -7.96
C THR A 179 12.98 -4.79 -7.08
N ASP A 180 11.68 -4.87 -7.39
CA ASP A 180 10.70 -5.71 -6.73
C ASP A 180 11.07 -7.21 -6.76
N ILE A 181 11.72 -7.68 -7.84
CA ILE A 181 12.22 -9.08 -7.91
C ILE A 181 13.29 -9.31 -6.83
N ILE A 182 14.24 -8.39 -6.70
CA ILE A 182 15.31 -8.47 -5.69
C ILE A 182 14.73 -8.34 -4.28
N GLN A 183 13.85 -7.38 -4.09
CA GLN A 183 13.18 -7.13 -2.82
C GLN A 183 12.27 -8.30 -2.40
N THR A 184 11.65 -8.99 -3.37
CA THR A 184 10.92 -10.24 -3.11
C THR A 184 11.83 -11.33 -2.53
N ILE A 185 13.08 -11.44 -2.99
CA ILE A 185 14.06 -12.37 -2.39
C ILE A 185 14.31 -11.98 -0.92
N GLY A 186 14.50 -10.68 -0.63
CA GLY A 186 14.59 -10.17 0.73
C GLY A 186 13.38 -10.56 1.60
N ILE A 187 12.16 -10.41 1.06
CA ILE A 187 10.93 -10.79 1.77
C ILE A 187 10.86 -12.31 2.04
N PHE A 188 11.31 -13.15 1.10
CA PHE A 188 11.41 -14.59 1.37
C PHE A 188 12.46 -14.93 2.43
N LEU A 189 13.58 -14.21 2.48
CA LEU A 189 14.54 -14.35 3.58
C LEU A 189 13.94 -13.90 4.92
N LEU A 190 13.05 -12.90 4.91
CA LEU A 190 12.28 -12.54 6.11
C LEU A 190 11.44 -13.73 6.62
N PHE A 191 10.81 -14.48 5.73
CA PHE A 191 10.08 -15.69 6.13
C PHE A 191 10.98 -16.70 6.83
N VAL A 192 12.16 -16.95 6.26
CA VAL A 192 13.14 -17.86 6.86
C VAL A 192 13.54 -17.39 8.26
N LEU A 193 13.81 -16.09 8.40
CA LEU A 193 14.19 -15.48 9.66
C LEU A 193 13.06 -15.54 10.71
N MET A 194 11.82 -15.28 10.29
CA MET A 194 10.64 -15.41 11.15
C MET A 194 10.41 -16.86 11.60
N ILE A 195 10.52 -17.82 10.69
CA ILE A 195 10.39 -19.24 11.01
C ILE A 195 11.51 -19.67 11.97
N TYR A 196 12.74 -19.22 11.74
CA TYR A 196 13.85 -19.45 12.67
C TYR A 196 13.51 -18.96 14.07
N LEU A 197 13.03 -17.72 14.20
CA LEU A 197 12.64 -17.15 15.48
C LEU A 197 11.54 -17.99 16.16
N LEU A 198 10.50 -18.38 15.42
CA LEU A 198 9.40 -19.20 15.94
C LEU A 198 9.84 -20.60 16.43
N ILE A 199 10.88 -21.18 15.80
CA ILE A 199 11.41 -22.50 16.19
C ILE A 199 12.35 -22.40 17.38
N THR A 200 13.09 -21.29 17.51
CA THR A 200 14.11 -21.12 18.56
C THR A 200 13.57 -20.49 19.85
N THR A 201 12.36 -19.92 19.80
CA THR A 201 11.72 -19.39 21.01
C THR A 201 10.94 -20.47 21.73
N ASP A 202 11.09 -20.54 23.06
CA ASP A 202 10.33 -21.48 23.93
C ASP A 202 8.95 -20.92 24.30
N THR A 203 8.63 -19.71 23.85
CA THR A 203 7.41 -18.98 24.23
C THR A 203 6.17 -19.61 23.62
N LYS A 204 5.20 -19.86 24.48
CA LYS A 204 3.85 -20.26 24.07
C LYS A 204 2.91 -19.07 24.27
N PRO A 205 2.28 -18.55 23.21
CA PRO A 205 1.30 -17.46 23.35
C PRO A 205 0.24 -17.79 24.38
N GLY A 206 -0.06 -16.86 25.29
CA GLY A 206 -1.09 -17.02 26.31
C GLY A 206 -2.46 -17.31 25.71
N LEU A 207 -3.25 -18.19 26.33
CA LEU A 207 -4.58 -18.58 25.84
C LEU A 207 -5.55 -17.40 25.74
N ASP A 208 -5.37 -16.36 26.56
CA ASP A 208 -6.21 -15.17 26.60
C ASP A 208 -6.16 -14.35 25.28
N PHE A 209 -5.08 -14.49 24.52
CA PHE A 209 -4.91 -13.84 23.22
C PHE A 209 -5.27 -14.70 22.01
N MET A 210 -5.71 -15.93 22.25
CA MET A 210 -6.05 -16.92 21.23
C MET A 210 -7.56 -16.93 20.89
N ASP A 211 -8.32 -15.95 21.38
CA ASP A 211 -9.73 -15.80 21.02
C ASP A 211 -9.90 -14.86 19.81
N LEU A 212 -10.41 -15.41 18.71
CA LEU A 212 -10.71 -14.65 17.49
C LEU A 212 -11.84 -13.61 17.68
N PHE A 213 -12.71 -13.80 18.65
CA PHE A 213 -13.85 -12.95 18.96
C PHE A 213 -13.63 -12.11 20.25
N SER A 214 -12.40 -11.97 20.70
CA SER A 214 -12.05 -11.15 21.86
C SER A 214 -12.41 -9.67 21.72
N LEU A 215 -12.54 -9.18 20.50
CA LEU A 215 -12.82 -7.77 20.21
C LEU A 215 -14.32 -7.46 20.17
N PRO A 216 -14.72 -6.21 20.48
CA PRO A 216 -16.07 -5.73 20.25
C PRO A 216 -16.50 -5.91 18.79
N ALA A 217 -17.77 -6.25 18.54
CA ALA A 217 -18.29 -6.52 17.19
C ALA A 217 -18.00 -5.38 16.18
N MET A 218 -18.08 -4.13 16.60
CA MET A 218 -17.79 -2.97 15.74
C MET A 218 -16.31 -2.91 15.33
N GLN A 219 -15.39 -3.30 16.20
CA GLN A 219 -13.97 -3.35 15.91
C GLN A 219 -13.64 -4.51 14.96
N ILE A 220 -14.27 -5.67 15.15
CA ILE A 220 -14.21 -6.80 14.21
C ILE A 220 -14.66 -6.36 12.80
N ILE A 221 -15.79 -5.69 12.72
CA ILE A 221 -16.33 -5.17 11.45
C ILE A 221 -15.36 -4.15 10.84
N SER A 222 -14.80 -3.24 11.63
CA SER A 222 -13.81 -2.26 11.17
C SER A 222 -12.60 -2.94 10.54
N PHE A 223 -11.99 -3.91 11.23
CA PHE A 223 -10.83 -4.62 10.74
C PHE A 223 -11.14 -5.43 9.47
N PHE A 224 -12.28 -6.13 9.45
CA PHE A 224 -12.71 -6.85 8.26
C PHE A 224 -12.90 -5.91 7.05
N LEU A 225 -13.63 -4.82 7.21
CA LEU A 225 -13.89 -3.86 6.13
C LEU A 225 -12.60 -3.16 5.67
N ALA A 226 -11.69 -2.83 6.61
CA ALA A 226 -10.37 -2.29 6.28
C ALA A 226 -9.63 -3.19 5.28
N GLY A 227 -9.51 -4.47 5.59
CA GLY A 227 -8.87 -5.42 4.68
C GLY A 227 -9.62 -5.61 3.38
N PHE A 228 -10.94 -5.76 3.45
CA PHE A 228 -11.81 -6.14 2.32
C PHE A 228 -11.80 -5.13 1.17
N PHE A 229 -11.85 -3.83 1.46
CA PHE A 229 -11.93 -2.80 0.42
C PHE A 229 -10.60 -2.39 -0.17
N ILE A 230 -9.48 -2.64 0.51
CA ILE A 230 -8.14 -2.27 0.01
C ILE A 230 -7.88 -2.76 -1.42
N PRO A 231 -8.08 -4.04 -1.79
CA PRO A 231 -7.79 -4.50 -3.16
C PRO A 231 -8.61 -3.78 -4.24
N MET A 232 -9.83 -3.33 -3.90
CA MET A 232 -10.71 -2.62 -4.83
C MET A 232 -10.27 -1.18 -5.10
N ALA A 233 -9.47 -0.59 -4.21
CA ALA A 233 -9.06 0.80 -4.27
C ALA A 233 -7.55 1.00 -4.27
N SER A 234 -6.75 -0.05 -4.40
CA SER A 234 -5.29 0.02 -4.43
C SER A 234 -4.77 0.48 -5.79
N PRO A 235 -4.42 1.76 -5.98
CA PRO A 235 -4.03 2.28 -7.30
C PRO A 235 -2.80 1.55 -7.87
N GLU A 236 -1.86 1.16 -7.00
CA GLU A 236 -0.67 0.39 -7.36
C GLU A 236 -1.00 -1.02 -7.84
N LEU A 237 -2.00 -1.68 -7.27
CA LEU A 237 -2.47 -2.99 -7.75
C LEU A 237 -3.12 -2.87 -9.12
N TRP A 238 -3.96 -1.84 -9.31
CA TRP A 238 -4.61 -1.59 -10.60
C TRP A 238 -3.60 -1.30 -11.70
N GLN A 239 -2.58 -0.48 -11.41
CA GLN A 239 -1.50 -0.19 -12.37
C GLN A 239 -0.76 -1.47 -12.80
N ARG A 240 -0.50 -2.38 -11.86
CA ARG A 240 0.11 -3.69 -12.16
C ARG A 240 -0.82 -4.58 -12.99
N VAL A 241 -2.11 -4.59 -12.71
CA VAL A 241 -3.10 -5.30 -13.52
C VAL A 241 -3.07 -4.81 -14.97
N TYR A 242 -2.95 -3.49 -15.17
CA TYR A 242 -2.84 -2.90 -16.51
C TYR A 242 -1.53 -3.28 -17.21
N ALA A 243 -0.45 -3.42 -16.47
CA ALA A 243 0.88 -3.78 -16.98
C ALA A 243 1.02 -5.25 -17.39
N ILE A 244 0.12 -6.15 -16.95
CA ILE A 244 0.17 -7.59 -17.24
C ILE A 244 -0.20 -7.85 -18.71
N GLU A 245 0.53 -8.76 -19.36
CA GLU A 245 0.37 -9.08 -20.77
C GLU A 245 -1.03 -9.62 -21.14
N ASN A 246 -1.55 -10.57 -20.35
CA ASN A 246 -2.81 -11.24 -20.70
C ASN A 246 -3.53 -11.83 -19.48
N LYS A 247 -4.78 -12.29 -19.70
CA LYS A 247 -5.64 -12.89 -18.66
C LYS A 247 -5.01 -14.09 -17.95
N LYS A 248 -4.24 -14.93 -18.66
CA LYS A 248 -3.60 -16.11 -18.06
C LYS A 248 -2.53 -15.69 -17.05
N HIS A 249 -1.67 -14.75 -17.45
CA HIS A 249 -0.66 -14.19 -16.56
C HIS A 249 -1.29 -13.44 -15.39
N PHE A 250 -2.36 -12.67 -15.61
CA PHE A 250 -3.12 -12.01 -14.55
C PHE A 250 -3.64 -13.00 -13.50
N ARG A 251 -4.37 -14.02 -13.90
CA ARG A 251 -4.93 -15.00 -12.97
C ARG A 251 -3.85 -15.73 -12.16
N ARG A 252 -2.78 -16.15 -12.84
CA ARG A 252 -1.69 -16.84 -12.17
C ARG A 252 -0.93 -15.95 -11.19
N SER A 253 -0.63 -14.73 -11.58
CA SER A 253 0.11 -13.80 -10.72
C SER A 253 -0.71 -13.35 -9.51
N LEU A 254 -1.99 -13.03 -9.69
CA LEU A 254 -2.84 -12.65 -8.56
C LEU A 254 -3.06 -13.81 -7.58
N PHE A 255 -3.24 -15.03 -8.09
CA PHE A 255 -3.37 -16.22 -7.24
C PHE A 255 -2.09 -16.47 -6.42
N LEU A 256 -0.93 -16.49 -7.08
CA LEU A 256 0.35 -16.75 -6.39
C LEU A 256 0.70 -15.64 -5.39
N SER A 257 0.53 -14.37 -5.77
CA SER A 257 0.80 -13.27 -4.84
C SER A 257 -0.18 -13.25 -3.66
N SER A 258 -1.44 -13.65 -3.85
CA SER A 258 -2.41 -13.79 -2.76
C SER A 258 -2.05 -14.94 -1.82
N LEU A 259 -1.56 -16.07 -2.36
CA LEU A 259 -1.09 -17.19 -1.56
C LEU A 259 0.11 -16.81 -0.69
N PHE A 260 1.12 -16.13 -1.28
CA PHE A 260 2.27 -15.65 -0.53
C PHE A 260 1.88 -14.61 0.52
N TYR A 261 0.93 -13.73 0.19
CA TYR A 261 0.38 -12.76 1.12
C TYR A 261 -0.30 -13.43 2.33
N LEU A 262 -1.04 -14.52 2.11
CA LEU A 262 -1.63 -15.33 3.18
C LEU A 262 -0.58 -15.95 4.10
N ILE A 263 0.47 -16.53 3.50
CA ILE A 263 1.54 -17.18 4.26
C ILE A 263 2.24 -16.15 5.16
N ILE A 264 2.59 -14.97 4.63
CA ILE A 264 3.25 -13.96 5.47
C ILE A 264 2.33 -13.44 6.57
N GLY A 265 1.05 -13.23 6.27
CA GLY A 265 0.09 -12.77 7.28
C GLY A 265 -0.03 -13.74 8.44
N PHE A 266 -0.04 -15.04 8.15
CA PHE A 266 -0.05 -16.07 9.19
C PHE A 266 1.26 -16.07 10.02
N ILE A 267 2.41 -15.94 9.35
CA ILE A 267 3.71 -15.88 10.05
C ILE A 267 3.81 -14.61 10.90
N LEU A 268 3.37 -13.45 10.38
CA LEU A 268 3.34 -12.20 11.15
C LEU A 268 2.41 -12.27 12.36
N LEU A 269 1.28 -12.98 12.25
CA LEU A 269 0.41 -13.26 13.38
C LEU A 269 1.18 -13.99 14.49
N LEU A 270 1.86 -15.09 14.16
CA LEU A 270 2.62 -15.86 15.14
C LEU A 270 3.75 -15.04 15.77
N ILE A 271 4.49 -14.29 14.96
CA ILE A 271 5.57 -13.41 15.44
C ILE A 271 5.05 -12.32 16.36
N GLY A 272 3.94 -11.66 15.99
CA GLY A 272 3.32 -10.62 16.81
C GLY A 272 2.88 -11.14 18.18
N LEU A 273 2.35 -12.38 18.23
CA LEU A 273 1.99 -13.05 19.50
C LEU A 273 3.22 -13.37 20.33
N VAL A 274 4.30 -13.86 19.73
CA VAL A 274 5.58 -14.14 20.44
C VAL A 274 6.17 -12.84 20.99
N ILE A 275 6.24 -11.79 20.18
CA ILE A 275 6.80 -10.50 20.64
C ILE A 275 5.99 -9.94 21.80
N ARG A 276 4.67 -10.05 21.76
CA ARG A 276 3.80 -9.61 22.85
C ARG A 276 4.10 -10.32 24.18
N GLU A 277 4.33 -11.63 24.14
CA GLU A 277 4.59 -12.44 25.32
C GLU A 277 5.99 -12.18 25.87
N ASP A 278 7.01 -12.15 25.01
CA ASP A 278 8.40 -12.05 25.42
C ASP A 278 8.84 -10.63 25.75
N ILE A 279 8.22 -9.62 25.12
CA ILE A 279 8.61 -8.22 25.25
C ILE A 279 7.36 -7.37 25.49
N PRO A 280 6.77 -7.44 26.67
CA PRO A 280 5.66 -6.56 27.06
C PRO A 280 6.15 -5.10 27.17
N ASP A 281 5.21 -4.16 27.10
CA ASP A 281 5.42 -2.73 27.38
C ASP A 281 6.30 -1.97 26.39
N ILE A 282 6.33 -2.40 25.11
CA ILE A 282 6.93 -1.63 24.02
C ILE A 282 5.88 -0.91 23.19
N ALA A 283 6.31 0.11 22.45
CA ALA A 283 5.43 0.81 21.50
C ALA A 283 4.96 -0.15 20.40
N ALA A 284 3.65 -0.30 20.25
CA ALA A 284 3.07 -1.28 19.33
C ALA A 284 3.54 -1.09 17.89
N ASP A 285 3.65 0.15 17.41
CA ASP A 285 4.03 0.48 16.03
C ASP A 285 5.51 0.19 15.69
N THR A 286 6.34 -0.08 16.70
CA THR A 286 7.72 -0.54 16.54
C THR A 286 7.92 -1.99 16.97
N SER A 287 6.86 -2.69 17.37
CA SER A 287 6.96 -4.04 17.97
C SER A 287 7.75 -5.03 17.11
N LEU A 288 7.54 -5.08 15.79
CA LEU A 288 8.32 -5.97 14.92
C LEU A 288 9.82 -5.61 14.89
N ILE A 289 10.13 -4.31 14.81
CA ILE A 289 11.51 -3.83 14.73
C ILE A 289 12.26 -4.12 16.03
N VAL A 290 11.67 -3.76 17.17
CA VAL A 290 12.22 -3.99 18.51
C VAL A 290 12.26 -5.49 18.82
N GLY A 291 11.21 -6.23 18.48
CA GLY A 291 11.15 -7.67 18.63
C GLY A 291 12.33 -8.37 17.92
N PHE A 292 12.62 -7.98 16.69
CA PHE A 292 13.76 -8.53 15.96
C PHE A 292 15.11 -8.08 16.54
N SER A 293 15.21 -6.84 17.02
CA SER A 293 16.46 -6.36 17.63
C SER A 293 16.81 -7.08 18.94
N MET A 294 15.80 -7.55 19.68
CA MET A 294 15.96 -8.18 20.98
C MET A 294 15.97 -9.72 20.92
N LEU A 295 15.16 -10.33 20.05
CA LEU A 295 14.98 -11.79 20.01
C LEU A 295 15.92 -12.49 19.02
N LEU A 296 16.48 -11.77 18.02
CA LEU A 296 17.42 -12.39 17.09
C LEU A 296 18.84 -12.41 17.65
N PRO A 297 19.58 -13.51 17.44
CA PRO A 297 20.96 -13.59 17.84
C PRO A 297 21.84 -12.60 17.10
N ALA A 298 22.97 -12.24 17.73
CA ALA A 298 24.00 -11.40 17.11
C ALA A 298 24.45 -12.01 15.78
N GLY A 299 24.59 -11.16 14.74
CA GLY A 299 24.89 -11.55 13.36
C GLY A 299 23.69 -11.69 12.43
N LEU A 300 22.47 -11.84 12.96
CA LEU A 300 21.24 -11.76 12.17
C LEU A 300 20.61 -10.35 12.18
N ALA A 301 21.10 -9.45 13.03
CA ALA A 301 20.58 -8.08 13.15
C ALA A 301 20.73 -7.29 11.84
N GLY A 302 21.91 -7.27 11.21
CA GLY A 302 22.12 -6.57 9.94
C GLY A 302 21.30 -7.18 8.80
N LEU A 303 21.15 -8.49 8.76
CA LEU A 303 20.30 -9.17 7.80
C LEU A 303 18.83 -8.77 7.98
N SER A 304 18.34 -8.69 9.22
CA SER A 304 16.95 -8.25 9.49
C SER A 304 16.70 -6.81 9.03
N VAL A 305 17.67 -5.91 9.19
CA VAL A 305 17.58 -4.52 8.69
C VAL A 305 17.41 -4.50 7.18
N VAL A 306 18.28 -5.21 6.43
CA VAL A 306 18.21 -5.26 4.96
C VAL A 306 16.87 -5.84 4.51
N ILE A 307 16.42 -6.90 5.15
CA ILE A 307 15.20 -7.62 4.80
C ILE A 307 13.95 -6.76 5.04
N ILE A 308 13.82 -6.14 6.23
CA ILE A 308 12.70 -5.24 6.53
C ILE A 308 12.76 -4.01 5.62
N TYR A 309 13.95 -3.45 5.41
CA TYR A 309 14.11 -2.32 4.51
C TYR A 309 13.75 -2.66 3.06
N SER A 310 14.07 -3.86 2.58
CA SER A 310 13.67 -4.34 1.25
C SER A 310 12.15 -4.25 1.07
N SER A 311 11.41 -4.68 2.07
CA SER A 311 9.95 -4.68 2.07
C SER A 311 9.37 -3.25 2.08
N VAL A 312 9.89 -2.41 2.96
CA VAL A 312 9.48 -1.01 3.09
C VAL A 312 9.81 -0.20 1.82
N SER A 313 11.01 -0.39 1.25
CA SER A 313 11.45 0.34 0.06
C SER A 313 10.68 -0.07 -1.20
N SER A 314 10.33 -1.36 -1.38
CA SER A 314 9.49 -1.84 -2.49
C SER A 314 8.10 -1.22 -2.48
N SER A 315 7.55 -0.97 -1.31
CA SER A 315 6.27 -0.28 -1.20
C SER A 315 6.41 1.23 -1.39
N ALA A 316 7.44 1.84 -0.83
CA ALA A 316 7.66 3.29 -0.91
C ALA A 316 7.88 3.77 -2.35
N ASP A 317 8.72 3.09 -3.13
CA ASP A 317 8.99 3.43 -4.53
C ASP A 317 7.74 3.24 -5.40
N THR A 318 7.00 2.16 -5.17
CA THR A 318 5.72 1.89 -5.80
C THR A 318 4.71 3.01 -5.57
N TYR A 319 4.51 3.41 -4.31
CA TYR A 319 3.55 4.47 -3.99
C TYR A 319 4.01 5.83 -4.49
N LEU A 320 5.31 6.16 -4.39
CA LEU A 320 5.84 7.39 -4.94
C LEU A 320 5.67 7.47 -6.47
N PHE A 321 5.94 6.36 -7.16
CA PHE A 321 5.73 6.26 -8.61
C PHE A 321 4.25 6.43 -8.97
N THR A 322 3.35 5.70 -8.29
CA THR A 322 1.90 5.72 -8.56
C THR A 322 1.30 7.11 -8.26
N THR A 323 1.70 7.75 -7.15
CA THR A 323 1.29 9.13 -6.84
C THR A 323 1.73 10.09 -7.93
N SER A 324 3.00 9.99 -8.36
CA SER A 324 3.57 10.85 -9.42
C SER A 324 2.86 10.64 -10.76
N ALA A 325 2.48 9.41 -11.08
CA ALA A 325 1.70 9.10 -12.28
C ALA A 325 0.32 9.76 -12.23
N SER A 326 -0.39 9.65 -11.10
CA SER A 326 -1.70 10.29 -10.93
C SER A 326 -1.62 11.82 -10.93
N VAL A 327 -0.61 12.41 -10.28
CA VAL A 327 -0.36 13.87 -10.34
C VAL A 327 -0.12 14.31 -11.78
N THR A 328 0.76 13.61 -12.50
CA THR A 328 1.17 14.03 -13.84
C THR A 328 0.06 13.78 -14.87
N GLN A 329 -0.46 12.56 -14.92
CA GLN A 329 -1.39 12.14 -15.97
C GLN A 329 -2.84 12.54 -15.68
N ASP A 330 -3.32 12.28 -14.43
CA ASP A 330 -4.73 12.49 -14.13
C ASP A 330 -5.04 13.93 -13.74
N PHE A 331 -4.09 14.62 -13.11
CA PHE A 331 -4.28 16.01 -12.73
C PHE A 331 -3.68 16.97 -13.77
N LEU A 332 -2.36 17.01 -13.96
CA LEU A 332 -1.71 18.04 -14.79
C LEU A 332 -2.07 17.93 -16.28
N GLU A 333 -2.08 16.73 -16.88
CA GLU A 333 -2.45 16.58 -18.29
C GLU A 333 -3.94 16.76 -18.55
N LYS A 334 -4.81 16.12 -17.73
CA LYS A 334 -6.27 16.18 -17.96
C LYS A 334 -6.88 17.54 -17.63
N THR A 335 -6.25 18.33 -16.76
CA THR A 335 -6.64 19.73 -16.51
C THR A 335 -6.04 20.71 -17.51
N GLY A 336 -5.05 20.29 -18.30
CA GLY A 336 -4.39 21.14 -19.29
C GLY A 336 -3.24 22.00 -18.74
N PHE A 337 -2.85 21.83 -17.48
CA PHE A 337 -1.68 22.52 -16.92
C PHE A 337 -0.36 22.05 -17.56
N ALA A 338 -0.27 20.76 -17.94
CA ALA A 338 0.82 20.24 -18.76
C ALA A 338 0.31 19.94 -20.17
N LYS A 339 1.06 20.40 -21.20
CA LYS A 339 0.70 20.11 -22.59
C LYS A 339 0.99 18.63 -22.89
N LYS A 340 0.09 17.95 -23.59
CA LYS A 340 0.22 16.55 -24.00
C LYS A 340 1.50 16.25 -24.82
N LYS A 341 2.16 17.29 -25.35
CA LYS A 341 3.44 17.23 -26.09
C LYS A 341 4.68 17.42 -25.19
N GLU A 342 4.52 17.80 -23.91
CA GLU A 342 5.65 17.93 -23.03
C GLU A 342 6.22 16.55 -22.68
N ASN A 343 7.50 16.51 -22.34
CA ASN A 343 8.16 15.28 -21.98
C ASN A 343 7.58 14.76 -20.65
N LEU A 344 6.59 13.85 -20.73
CA LEU A 344 5.90 13.25 -19.57
C LEU A 344 6.89 12.77 -18.50
N ARG A 345 8.02 12.17 -18.92
CA ARG A 345 9.04 11.68 -17.99
C ARG A 345 9.64 12.81 -17.17
N LEU A 346 9.89 13.96 -17.79
CA LEU A 346 10.47 15.11 -17.10
C LEU A 346 9.49 15.67 -16.08
N VAL A 347 8.23 15.86 -16.48
CA VAL A 347 7.15 16.32 -15.59
C VAL A 347 6.97 15.37 -14.42
N MET A 348 6.96 14.05 -14.69
CA MET A 348 6.82 13.04 -13.65
C MET A 348 8.01 13.00 -12.70
N ARG A 349 9.25 13.21 -13.19
CA ARG A 349 10.44 13.34 -12.35
C ARG A 349 10.38 14.55 -11.42
N TYR A 350 9.90 15.69 -11.90
CA TYR A 350 9.67 16.86 -11.04
C TYR A 350 8.56 16.61 -10.02
N SER A 351 7.49 15.91 -10.41
CA SER A 351 6.46 15.50 -9.47
C SER A 351 7.01 14.57 -8.39
N MET A 352 7.85 13.58 -8.75
CA MET A 352 8.52 12.70 -7.79
C MET A 352 9.40 13.49 -6.81
N LEU A 353 10.17 14.44 -7.32
CA LEU A 353 11.04 15.27 -6.47
C LEU A 353 10.22 16.11 -5.49
N GLY A 354 9.17 16.77 -5.95
CA GLY A 354 8.28 17.55 -5.09
C GLY A 354 7.57 16.70 -4.04
N LEU A 355 7.04 15.53 -4.45
CA LEU A 355 6.40 14.58 -3.54
C LEU A 355 7.40 13.97 -2.53
N MET A 356 8.64 13.77 -2.93
CA MET A 356 9.70 13.32 -2.03
C MET A 356 9.98 14.34 -0.92
N ILE A 357 10.18 15.61 -1.28
CA ILE A 357 10.42 16.70 -0.32
C ILE A 357 9.23 16.79 0.65
N LEU A 358 8.00 16.79 0.11
CA LEU A 358 6.79 16.82 0.92
C LEU A 358 6.67 15.58 1.80
N GLY A 359 6.99 14.38 1.26
CA GLY A 359 6.94 13.11 2.00
C GLY A 359 7.93 13.07 3.17
N ILE A 360 9.16 13.54 2.97
CA ILE A 360 10.14 13.70 4.05
C ILE A 360 9.61 14.65 5.11
N THR A 361 9.11 15.83 4.71
CA THR A 361 8.54 16.81 5.63
C THR A 361 7.39 16.23 6.45
N MET A 362 6.48 15.51 5.80
CA MET A 362 5.34 14.90 6.49
C MET A 362 5.75 13.74 7.40
N ALA A 363 6.76 12.93 7.03
CA ALA A 363 7.26 11.85 7.87
C ALA A 363 7.96 12.37 9.15
N LEU A 364 8.53 13.57 9.11
CA LEU A 364 9.08 14.23 10.31
C LEU A 364 7.97 14.64 11.31
N ILE A 365 6.74 14.85 10.82
CA ILE A 365 5.57 15.26 11.61
C ILE A 365 4.74 14.04 12.03
N LEU A 366 4.40 13.16 11.08
CA LEU A 366 3.53 11.99 11.28
C LEU A 366 4.36 10.77 11.67
N ARG A 367 4.62 10.63 12.97
CA ARG A 367 5.49 9.57 13.52
C ARG A 367 4.72 8.31 13.92
N ASP A 368 3.41 8.38 14.14
CA ASP A 368 2.59 7.23 14.47
C ASP A 368 2.13 6.50 13.21
N ILE A 369 2.54 5.22 13.08
CA ILE A 369 2.24 4.42 11.89
C ILE A 369 0.83 3.83 11.97
N VAL A 370 0.36 3.46 13.16
CA VAL A 370 -0.93 2.79 13.35
C VAL A 370 -2.08 3.77 13.08
N ASP A 371 -2.06 4.93 13.72
CA ASP A 371 -3.09 5.96 13.55
C ASP A 371 -3.12 6.47 12.10
N ALA A 372 -1.96 6.78 11.53
CA ALA A 372 -1.88 7.20 10.13
C ALA A 372 -2.41 6.11 9.18
N THR A 373 -2.18 4.82 9.48
CA THR A 373 -2.75 3.71 8.70
C THR A 373 -4.28 3.71 8.77
N PHE A 374 -4.88 3.86 9.94
CA PHE A 374 -6.35 3.92 10.07
C PHE A 374 -6.94 5.07 9.27
N PHE A 375 -6.31 6.24 9.32
CA PHE A 375 -6.76 7.40 8.54
C PHE A 375 -6.73 7.13 7.04
N PHE A 376 -5.60 6.67 6.47
CA PHE A 376 -5.48 6.44 5.04
C PHE A 376 -6.31 5.23 4.55
N VAL A 377 -6.45 4.19 5.36
CA VAL A 377 -7.35 3.06 5.06
C VAL A 377 -8.80 3.54 5.00
N SER A 378 -9.22 4.39 5.93
CA SER A 378 -10.58 4.95 5.93
C SER A 378 -10.86 5.78 4.66
N LEU A 379 -9.89 6.57 4.20
CA LEU A 379 -10.00 7.28 2.91
C LEU A 379 -10.07 6.31 1.72
N THR A 380 -9.34 5.19 1.78
CA THR A 380 -9.35 4.15 0.75
C THR A 380 -10.74 3.54 0.58
N MET A 381 -11.57 3.51 1.64
CA MET A 381 -12.96 3.05 1.59
C MET A 381 -13.78 3.77 0.53
N SER A 382 -13.53 5.08 0.30
CA SER A 382 -14.29 5.89 -0.67
C SER A 382 -14.24 5.31 -2.08
N LEU A 383 -13.06 4.93 -2.56
CA LEU A 383 -12.87 4.33 -3.87
C LEU A 383 -13.22 2.84 -3.88
N GLY A 384 -12.87 2.11 -2.82
CA GLY A 384 -13.12 0.67 -2.72
C GLY A 384 -14.61 0.33 -2.71
N PHE A 385 -15.37 1.04 -1.89
CA PHE A 385 -16.82 0.86 -1.79
C PHE A 385 -17.53 1.19 -3.12
N VAL A 386 -17.19 2.33 -3.73
CA VAL A 386 -17.80 2.77 -4.98
C VAL A 386 -17.41 1.85 -6.15
N THR A 387 -16.16 1.39 -6.19
CA THR A 387 -15.70 0.41 -7.18
C THR A 387 -16.51 -0.89 -7.11
N LEU A 388 -16.70 -1.41 -5.89
CA LEU A 388 -17.53 -2.58 -5.66
C LEU A 388 -19.00 -2.33 -6.05
N ALA A 389 -19.54 -1.18 -5.68
CA ALA A 389 -20.91 -0.81 -6.02
C ALA A 389 -21.13 -0.73 -7.55
N ILE A 390 -20.17 -0.15 -8.29
CA ILE A 390 -20.19 -0.09 -9.77
C ILE A 390 -20.08 -1.51 -10.35
N TRP A 391 -19.29 -2.39 -9.75
CA TRP A 391 -19.15 -3.75 -10.23
C TRP A 391 -20.42 -4.58 -10.04
N ILE A 392 -21.08 -4.45 -8.88
CA ILE A 392 -22.36 -5.14 -8.58
C ILE A 392 -23.49 -4.54 -9.44
N TYR A 393 -23.54 -3.22 -9.54
CA TYR A 393 -24.56 -2.49 -10.29
C TYR A 393 -23.93 -1.49 -11.28
N PRO A 394 -23.53 -1.93 -12.49
CA PRO A 394 -22.86 -1.09 -13.49
C PRO A 394 -23.66 0.15 -13.91
N ARG A 395 -25.00 0.09 -13.79
CA ARG A 395 -25.92 1.20 -14.10
C ARG A 395 -26.01 2.24 -12.97
N LEU A 396 -25.22 2.13 -11.89
CA LEU A 396 -25.18 3.12 -10.83
C LEU A 396 -24.93 4.51 -11.43
N ASN A 397 -25.79 5.46 -11.10
CA ASN A 397 -25.72 6.80 -11.70
C ASN A 397 -24.48 7.58 -11.17
N ARG A 398 -24.03 8.57 -11.95
CA ARG A 398 -22.88 9.40 -11.63
C ARG A 398 -23.02 10.21 -10.32
N HIS A 399 -24.26 10.62 -9.99
CA HIS A 399 -24.52 11.38 -8.77
C HIS A 399 -24.31 10.54 -7.52
N SER A 400 -24.77 9.28 -7.52
CA SER A 400 -24.51 8.33 -6.43
C SER A 400 -23.03 8.09 -6.22
N VAL A 401 -22.26 7.93 -7.29
CA VAL A 401 -20.80 7.75 -7.22
C VAL A 401 -20.13 8.99 -6.61
N ASN A 402 -20.42 10.17 -7.13
CA ASN A 402 -19.82 11.42 -6.67
C ASN A 402 -20.16 11.74 -5.21
N LEU A 403 -21.44 11.58 -4.86
CA LEU A 403 -21.90 11.82 -3.49
C LEU A 403 -21.33 10.81 -2.50
N SER A 404 -21.17 9.55 -2.88
CA SER A 404 -20.55 8.54 -2.04
C SER A 404 -19.08 8.87 -1.73
N ILE A 405 -18.30 9.23 -2.75
CA ILE A 405 -16.90 9.61 -2.55
C ILE A 405 -16.81 10.87 -1.67
N PHE A 406 -17.63 11.88 -1.93
CA PHE A 406 -17.61 13.13 -1.18
C PHE A 406 -18.11 12.94 0.26
N ALA A 407 -19.18 12.18 0.46
CA ALA A 407 -19.69 11.87 1.79
C ALA A 407 -18.65 11.08 2.61
N CYS A 408 -17.93 10.15 2.01
CA CYS A 408 -16.86 9.43 2.67
C CYS A 408 -15.76 10.37 3.19
N LEU A 409 -15.34 11.36 2.39
CA LEU A 409 -14.37 12.38 2.87
C LEU A 409 -14.88 13.09 4.12
N ILE A 410 -16.14 13.50 4.14
CA ILE A 410 -16.77 14.10 5.32
C ILE A 410 -16.78 13.11 6.49
N GLY A 411 -17.16 11.85 6.23
CA GLY A 411 -17.22 10.77 7.21
C GLY A 411 -15.86 10.31 7.76
N VAL A 412 -14.77 10.71 7.14
CA VAL A 412 -13.41 10.49 7.67
C VAL A 412 -12.90 11.75 8.38
N ILE A 413 -12.94 12.91 7.71
CA ILE A 413 -12.31 14.14 8.21
C ILE A 413 -13.00 14.65 9.46
N ILE A 414 -14.34 14.73 9.48
CA ILE A 414 -15.07 15.27 10.62
C ILE A 414 -14.90 14.39 11.88
N PRO A 415 -15.11 13.06 11.84
CA PRO A 415 -14.85 12.22 12.99
C PRO A 415 -13.38 12.23 13.43
N ALA A 416 -12.42 12.26 12.50
CA ALA A 416 -11.00 12.36 12.85
C ALA A 416 -10.69 13.62 13.70
N ILE A 417 -11.34 14.74 13.41
CA ILE A 417 -11.18 15.99 14.18
C ILE A 417 -11.89 15.93 15.53
N ILE A 418 -13.10 15.34 15.60
CA ILE A 418 -13.95 15.38 16.79
C ILE A 418 -13.63 14.27 17.79
N VAL A 419 -13.45 13.06 17.28
CA VAL A 419 -13.30 11.83 18.09
C VAL A 419 -11.83 11.38 18.16
N GLY A 420 -11.00 11.82 17.21
CA GLY A 420 -9.63 11.36 17.03
C GLY A 420 -9.50 10.28 15.95
N ILE A 421 -8.25 9.88 15.71
CA ILE A 421 -7.94 8.85 14.72
C ILE A 421 -7.91 7.50 15.42
N SER A 422 -8.75 6.57 14.93
CA SER A 422 -8.81 5.17 15.39
C SER A 422 -9.44 4.30 14.31
N GLU A 423 -9.53 2.99 14.55
CA GLU A 423 -10.21 2.04 13.68
C GLU A 423 -11.71 2.36 13.47
N SER A 424 -12.32 3.13 14.35
CA SER A 424 -13.73 3.56 14.23
C SER A 424 -13.97 4.43 13.00
N LEU A 425 -12.95 5.14 12.50
CA LEU A 425 -13.04 5.94 11.27
C LEU A 425 -13.50 5.11 10.07
N ILE A 426 -13.17 3.83 10.04
CA ILE A 426 -13.55 2.91 8.96
C ILE A 426 -15.06 2.73 8.92
N ILE A 427 -15.71 2.61 10.08
CA ILE A 427 -17.18 2.50 10.17
C ILE A 427 -17.85 3.80 9.74
N TYR A 428 -17.36 4.95 10.19
CA TYR A 428 -17.86 6.24 9.73
C TYR A 428 -17.73 6.37 8.21
N ALA A 429 -16.54 6.09 7.66
CA ALA A 429 -16.31 6.11 6.22
C ALA A 429 -17.31 5.22 5.46
N TRP A 430 -17.51 3.99 5.92
CA TRP A 430 -18.44 3.04 5.32
C TRP A 430 -19.89 3.52 5.39
N GLY A 431 -20.34 3.99 6.55
CA GLY A 431 -21.69 4.52 6.73
C GLY A 431 -21.99 5.74 5.83
N PHE A 432 -21.02 6.66 5.72
CA PHE A 432 -21.14 7.83 4.84
C PHE A 432 -21.09 7.45 3.36
N CYS A 433 -20.31 6.44 2.96
CA CYS A 433 -20.34 5.89 1.59
C CYS A 433 -21.74 5.39 1.22
N ILE A 434 -22.38 4.62 2.10
CA ILE A 434 -23.74 4.10 1.90
C ILE A 434 -24.72 5.27 1.78
N ALA A 435 -24.69 6.20 2.72
CA ALA A 435 -25.58 7.38 2.73
C ALA A 435 -25.44 8.17 1.41
N GLY A 436 -24.22 8.39 0.93
CA GLY A 436 -23.96 9.08 -0.34
C GLY A 436 -24.58 8.37 -1.54
N ILE A 437 -24.48 7.02 -1.62
CA ILE A 437 -25.12 6.26 -2.69
C ILE A 437 -26.65 6.40 -2.61
N LEU A 438 -27.24 6.22 -1.43
CA LEU A 438 -28.70 6.29 -1.25
C LEU A 438 -29.26 7.69 -1.60
N ILE A 439 -28.59 8.75 -1.14
CA ILE A 439 -28.95 10.12 -1.50
C ILE A 439 -28.85 10.34 -3.00
N GLY A 440 -27.81 9.85 -3.66
CA GLY A 440 -27.64 9.97 -5.10
C GLY A 440 -28.69 9.20 -5.90
N ILE A 441 -29.13 8.05 -5.44
CA ILE A 441 -30.25 7.30 -6.02
C ILE A 441 -31.55 8.10 -5.88
N LEU A 442 -31.82 8.64 -4.70
CA LEU A 442 -33.00 9.45 -4.42
C LEU A 442 -33.06 10.72 -5.30
N ILE A 443 -31.94 11.45 -5.42
CA ILE A 443 -31.86 12.62 -6.30
C ILE A 443 -32.17 12.24 -7.76
N ASN A 444 -31.64 11.12 -8.23
CA ASN A 444 -31.87 10.67 -9.60
C ASN A 444 -33.33 10.21 -9.83
N TYR A 445 -34.00 9.72 -8.79
CA TYR A 445 -35.42 9.37 -8.82
C TYR A 445 -36.30 10.62 -8.89
N ILE A 446 -35.99 11.64 -8.10
CA ILE A 446 -36.75 12.91 -8.05
C ILE A 446 -36.49 13.78 -9.29
N ARG A 447 -35.26 13.79 -9.80
CA ARG A 447 -34.84 14.55 -10.96
C ARG A 447 -34.15 13.62 -11.98
N PRO A 448 -34.90 12.81 -12.73
CA PRO A 448 -34.28 11.98 -13.74
C PRO A 448 -33.51 12.87 -14.71
N ALA A 449 -32.21 12.58 -14.89
CA ALA A 449 -31.40 13.29 -15.83
C ALA A 449 -32.11 13.19 -17.21
N ARG A 450 -32.44 14.33 -17.80
CA ARG A 450 -32.86 14.37 -19.22
C ARG A 450 -31.68 13.75 -19.99
N LEU A 451 -31.95 12.64 -20.64
CA LEU A 451 -31.04 11.91 -21.55
C LEU A 451 -30.54 12.82 -22.64
#